data_7b738aff215a90ca34ce55d5eab37009
#
_entry.id   7b738aff215a90ca34ce55d5eab37009
#
_cell.length_a   1.000
_cell.length_b   1.000
_cell.length_c   1.000
_cell.angle_alpha   90.00
_cell.angle_beta   90.00
_cell.angle_gamma   90.00
#
_symmetry.space_group_name_H-M   'P 1'
#
loop_
_entity.id
_entity.type
_entity.pdbx_description
1 polymer ?
#
loop_
_entity_poly.entity_id
_entity_poly.type
_entity_poly.pdbx_seq_one_letter_code
_entity_poly.pdbx_strand_id
1 'polypeptide(L)'
;TGKTTLARIIAKELDADFIELSAVTAHKSDVEAVVERAKQNWNLKIRTLLFVDEIHRFNKAQQDAFLPHVESGLITLIGATTENPSFEVIPALISRSRVVVLKSLDKAAILKILHRAVESEKAEARISKEAIELIADLSNGDARSALGDLEISLSLGKKITPELVLEAVGKKIIN
;
A
#
# COMPACT_ATOMS: atom_id res chain seq x y z
N THR A 1 -0.45 -6.54 -0.30
CA THR A 1 -0.36 -5.66 -1.49
C THR A 1 -1.64 -4.84 -1.63
N GLY A 2 -1.56 -3.56 -2.01
CA GLY A 2 -2.73 -2.72 -2.29
C GLY A 2 -3.38 -2.02 -1.08
N LYS A 3 -2.91 -2.19 0.15
CA LYS A 3 -3.46 -1.55 1.36
C LYS A 3 -3.54 -0.03 1.24
N THR A 4 -2.42 0.61 0.95
CA THR A 4 -2.34 2.08 0.77
C THR A 4 -3.19 2.57 -0.41
N THR A 5 -3.17 1.84 -1.53
CA THR A 5 -3.97 2.17 -2.71
C THR A 5 -5.46 2.14 -2.38
N LEU A 6 -5.93 1.11 -1.68
CA LEU A 6 -7.32 1.00 -1.25
C LEU A 6 -7.71 2.15 -0.31
N ALA A 7 -6.85 2.48 0.66
CA ALA A 7 -7.09 3.60 1.57
C ALA A 7 -7.22 4.94 0.84
N ARG A 8 -6.38 5.20 -0.17
CA ARG A 8 -6.46 6.41 -1.00
C ARG A 8 -7.74 6.46 -1.85
N ILE A 9 -8.18 5.32 -2.38
CA ILE A 9 -9.46 5.24 -3.12
C ILE A 9 -10.61 5.56 -2.18
N ILE A 10 -10.64 4.97 -0.98
CA ILE A 10 -11.68 5.25 0.03
C ILE A 10 -11.71 6.74 0.40
N ALA A 11 -10.54 7.35 0.62
CA ALA A 11 -10.46 8.77 0.94
C ALA A 11 -11.05 9.65 -0.17
N LYS A 12 -10.73 9.32 -1.43
CA LYS A 12 -11.26 10.03 -2.60
C LYS A 12 -12.79 9.89 -2.73
N GLU A 13 -13.31 8.67 -2.54
CA GLU A 13 -14.77 8.44 -2.61
C GLU A 13 -15.53 9.14 -1.48
N LEU A 14 -14.89 9.37 -0.34
CA LEU A 14 -15.47 10.06 0.80
C LEU A 14 -15.23 11.58 0.79
N ASP A 15 -14.51 12.10 -0.20
CA ASP A 15 -14.03 13.49 -0.25
C ASP A 15 -13.34 13.88 1.07
N ALA A 16 -12.48 13.00 1.56
CA ALA A 16 -11.78 13.16 2.82
C ALA A 16 -10.35 13.63 2.62
N ASP A 17 -9.86 14.45 3.55
CA ASP A 17 -8.45 14.78 3.65
C ASP A 17 -7.67 13.53 4.06
N PHE A 18 -6.83 13.03 3.14
CA PHE A 18 -6.03 11.82 3.34
C PHE A 18 -4.67 12.16 3.91
N ILE A 19 -4.41 11.66 5.11
CA ILE A 19 -3.11 11.79 5.77
C ILE A 19 -2.48 10.40 5.89
N GLU A 20 -1.23 10.29 5.51
CA GLU A 20 -0.46 9.03 5.57
C GLU A 20 0.69 9.16 6.56
N LEU A 21 0.76 8.21 7.50
CA LEU A 21 1.88 8.03 8.42
C LEU A 21 2.47 6.64 8.26
N SER A 22 3.78 6.55 8.34
CA SER A 22 4.47 5.27 8.52
C SER A 22 4.85 5.11 9.99
N ALA A 23 4.34 4.07 10.65
CA ALA A 23 4.68 3.80 12.04
C ALA A 23 6.17 3.45 12.26
N VAL A 24 6.90 3.17 11.18
CA VAL A 24 8.35 2.93 11.23
C VAL A 24 9.13 4.21 11.47
N THR A 25 8.68 5.34 10.90
CA THR A 25 9.42 6.62 10.91
C THR A 25 8.71 7.71 11.71
N ALA A 26 7.43 7.55 12.01
CA ALA A 26 6.64 8.58 12.68
C ALA A 26 6.99 8.73 14.17
N HIS A 27 7.10 9.96 14.59
CA HIS A 27 7.32 10.36 15.99
C HIS A 27 6.04 10.90 16.61
N LYS A 28 6.08 11.17 17.93
CA LYS A 28 4.94 11.74 18.65
C LYS A 28 4.48 13.08 18.05
N SER A 29 5.40 13.92 17.63
CA SER A 29 5.12 15.20 16.95
C SER A 29 4.27 15.04 15.68
N ASP A 30 4.47 13.96 14.93
CA ASP A 30 3.73 13.71 13.70
C ASP A 30 2.27 13.35 14.01
N VAL A 31 2.05 12.58 15.09
CA VAL A 31 0.70 12.27 15.58
C VAL A 31 0.00 13.54 16.05
N GLU A 32 0.68 14.41 16.80
CA GLU A 32 0.15 15.69 17.26
C GLU A 32 -0.22 16.60 16.07
N ALA A 33 0.62 16.66 15.03
CA ALA A 33 0.35 17.44 13.82
C ALA A 33 -0.89 16.93 13.07
N VAL A 34 -1.07 15.60 12.99
CA VAL A 34 -2.27 15.00 12.41
C VAL A 34 -3.53 15.39 13.19
N VAL A 35 -3.47 15.32 14.51
CA VAL A 35 -4.61 15.70 15.37
C VAL A 35 -4.98 17.17 15.18
N GLU A 36 -3.99 18.05 15.11
CA GLU A 36 -4.24 19.49 14.91
C GLU A 36 -4.85 19.75 13.51
N ARG A 37 -4.35 19.11 12.48
CA ARG A 37 -4.94 19.19 11.12
C ARG A 37 -6.37 18.64 11.10
N ALA A 38 -6.62 17.54 11.80
CA ALA A 38 -7.97 16.99 11.91
C ALA A 38 -8.96 17.95 12.59
N LYS A 39 -8.54 18.69 13.63
CA LYS A 39 -9.36 19.73 14.27
C LYS A 39 -9.68 20.88 13.31
N GLN A 40 -8.71 21.32 12.51
CA GLN A 40 -8.92 22.34 11.47
C GLN A 40 -9.93 21.87 10.43
N ASN A 41 -9.75 20.63 9.94
CA ASN A 41 -10.68 20.00 8.99
C ASN A 41 -12.10 19.88 9.56
N TRP A 42 -12.22 19.51 10.84
CA TRP A 42 -13.50 19.40 11.51
C TRP A 42 -14.29 20.73 11.50
N ASN A 43 -13.61 21.84 11.76
CA ASN A 43 -14.21 23.18 11.69
C ASN A 43 -14.68 23.53 10.27
N LEU A 44 -14.03 22.99 9.25
CA LEU A 44 -14.38 23.16 7.83
C LEU A 44 -15.37 22.12 7.32
N LYS A 45 -15.81 21.17 8.17
CA LYS A 45 -16.65 20.02 7.83
C LYS A 45 -16.02 19.07 6.82
N ILE A 46 -14.70 19.03 6.80
CA ILE A 46 -13.91 18.09 6.01
C ILE A 46 -13.60 16.87 6.88
N ARG A 47 -13.84 15.67 6.35
CA ARG A 47 -13.45 14.42 7.05
C ARG A 47 -11.94 14.23 6.97
N THR A 48 -11.34 13.75 8.05
CA THR A 48 -9.93 13.36 8.07
C THR A 48 -9.82 11.84 8.10
N LEU A 49 -9.17 11.27 7.08
CA LEU A 49 -8.86 9.85 7.01
C LEU A 49 -7.35 9.69 7.21
N LEU A 50 -6.98 9.10 8.34
CA LEU A 50 -5.58 8.79 8.68
C LEU A 50 -5.28 7.34 8.30
N PHE A 51 -4.34 7.16 7.38
CA PHE A 51 -3.75 5.87 7.07
C PHE A 51 -2.43 5.70 7.80
N VAL A 52 -2.31 4.64 8.61
CA VAL A 52 -1.08 4.29 9.33
C VAL A 52 -0.54 2.99 8.74
N ASP A 53 0.57 3.10 8.00
CA ASP A 53 1.26 1.91 7.49
C ASP A 53 2.10 1.26 8.59
N GLU A 54 2.10 -0.07 8.61
CA GLU A 54 2.79 -0.91 9.60
C GLU A 54 2.45 -0.52 11.05
N ILE A 55 1.15 -0.33 11.34
CA ILE A 55 0.65 0.16 12.65
C ILE A 55 1.17 -0.66 13.85
N HIS A 56 1.54 -1.91 13.64
CA HIS A 56 2.14 -2.78 14.65
C HIS A 56 3.51 -2.28 15.15
N ARG A 57 4.17 -1.38 14.42
CA ARG A 57 5.43 -0.74 14.84
C ARG A 57 5.24 0.36 15.89
N PHE A 58 4.03 0.90 16.02
CA PHE A 58 3.71 1.79 17.13
C PHE A 58 3.63 1.00 18.43
N ASN A 59 4.26 1.54 19.49
CA ASN A 59 4.06 1.00 20.82
C ASN A 59 2.62 1.26 21.32
N LYS A 60 2.24 0.61 22.43
CA LYS A 60 0.88 0.71 22.98
C LYS A 60 0.46 2.15 23.28
N ALA A 61 1.35 2.97 23.85
CA ALA A 61 1.05 4.36 24.18
C ALA A 61 0.82 5.22 22.91
N GLN A 62 1.55 4.94 21.83
CA GLN A 62 1.33 5.62 20.55
C GLN A 62 -0.01 5.20 19.91
N GLN A 63 -0.36 3.92 20.01
CA GLN A 63 -1.67 3.44 19.54
C GLN A 63 -2.81 4.01 20.39
N ASP A 64 -2.66 4.06 21.72
CA ASP A 64 -3.62 4.65 22.64
C ASP A 64 -3.87 6.15 22.35
N ALA A 65 -2.86 6.87 21.87
CA ALA A 65 -2.99 8.29 21.53
C ALA A 65 -4.04 8.58 20.44
N PHE A 66 -4.38 7.60 19.60
CA PHE A 66 -5.42 7.76 18.58
C PHE A 66 -6.84 7.54 19.12
N LEU A 67 -7.01 6.81 20.24
CA LEU A 67 -8.31 6.41 20.73
C LEU A 67 -9.30 7.57 20.93
N PRO A 68 -8.95 8.66 21.65
CA PRO A 68 -9.88 9.76 21.86
C PRO A 68 -10.37 10.41 20.56
N HIS A 69 -9.50 10.42 19.55
CA HIS A 69 -9.77 11.05 18.25
C HIS A 69 -10.59 10.16 17.31
N VAL A 70 -10.42 8.85 17.45
CA VAL A 70 -11.25 7.85 16.75
C VAL A 70 -12.63 7.76 17.40
N GLU A 71 -12.70 7.75 18.72
CA GLU A 71 -13.96 7.70 19.49
C GLU A 71 -14.84 8.94 19.27
N SER A 72 -14.22 10.12 19.19
CA SER A 72 -14.94 11.37 18.89
C SER A 72 -15.36 11.52 17.42
N GLY A 73 -14.86 10.64 16.55
CA GLY A 73 -15.07 10.75 15.10
C GLY A 73 -14.24 11.84 14.42
N LEU A 74 -13.31 12.46 15.14
CA LEU A 74 -12.41 13.48 14.60
C LEU A 74 -11.52 12.91 13.49
N ILE A 75 -11.08 11.65 13.67
CA ILE A 75 -10.23 10.91 12.74
C ILE A 75 -10.89 9.57 12.39
N THR A 76 -10.99 9.27 11.10
CA THR A 76 -11.24 7.91 10.62
C THR A 76 -9.91 7.22 10.41
N LEU A 77 -9.60 6.19 11.21
CA LEU A 77 -8.33 5.48 11.19
C LEU A 77 -8.39 4.24 10.28
N ILE A 78 -7.42 4.11 9.38
CA ILE A 78 -7.12 2.88 8.64
C ILE A 78 -5.72 2.43 9.03
N GLY A 79 -5.61 1.42 9.86
CA GLY A 79 -4.34 0.77 10.19
C GLY A 79 -4.02 -0.33 9.19
N ALA A 80 -2.82 -0.34 8.65
CA ALA A 80 -2.31 -1.41 7.80
C ALA A 80 -1.19 -2.16 8.52
N THR A 81 -1.18 -3.47 8.40
CA THR A 81 -0.14 -4.33 8.97
C THR A 81 0.06 -5.57 8.12
N THR A 82 1.26 -6.13 8.17
CA THR A 82 1.61 -7.46 7.63
C THR A 82 1.46 -8.55 8.68
N GLU A 83 1.33 -8.17 9.95
CA GLU A 83 1.20 -9.07 11.09
C GLU A 83 -0.28 -9.33 11.44
N ASN A 84 -0.52 -10.30 12.33
CA ASN A 84 -1.87 -10.55 12.83
C ASN A 84 -2.32 -9.41 13.76
N PRO A 85 -3.33 -8.61 13.38
CA PRO A 85 -3.73 -7.43 14.15
C PRO A 85 -4.23 -7.78 15.56
N SER A 86 -4.72 -8.99 15.79
CA SER A 86 -5.23 -9.42 17.10
C SER A 86 -4.15 -9.51 18.17
N PHE A 87 -2.87 -9.63 17.78
CA PHE A 87 -1.74 -9.68 18.72
C PHE A 87 -1.00 -8.35 18.82
N GLU A 88 -0.99 -7.58 17.73
CA GLU A 88 -0.12 -6.42 17.58
C GLU A 88 -0.84 -5.08 17.80
N VAL A 89 -2.15 -5.05 17.58
CA VAL A 89 -2.95 -3.85 17.79
C VAL A 89 -3.68 -3.93 19.11
N ILE A 90 -3.71 -2.82 19.87
CA ILE A 90 -4.36 -2.80 21.17
C ILE A 90 -5.84 -3.17 21.08
N PRO A 91 -6.38 -3.93 22.07
CA PRO A 91 -7.77 -4.38 22.03
C PRO A 91 -8.79 -3.25 21.89
N ALA A 92 -8.49 -2.08 22.45
CA ALA A 92 -9.34 -0.90 22.40
C ALA A 92 -9.53 -0.38 20.96
N LEU A 93 -8.50 -0.39 20.11
CA LEU A 93 -8.62 -0.06 18.68
C LEU A 93 -9.30 -1.17 17.89
N ILE A 94 -8.95 -2.43 18.17
CA ILE A 94 -9.57 -3.58 17.49
C ILE A 94 -11.08 -3.61 17.70
N SER A 95 -11.55 -3.38 18.94
CA SER A 95 -12.99 -3.41 19.26
C SER A 95 -13.81 -2.33 18.53
N ARG A 96 -13.14 -1.27 18.05
CA ARG A 96 -13.73 -0.16 17.30
C ARG A 96 -13.44 -0.20 15.81
N SER A 97 -12.77 -1.27 15.37
CA SER A 97 -12.32 -1.41 13.97
C SER A 97 -12.94 -2.62 13.32
N ARG A 98 -12.96 -2.62 11.99
CA ARG A 98 -13.27 -3.80 11.19
C ARG A 98 -11.99 -4.34 10.57
N VAL A 99 -11.64 -5.56 10.87
CA VAL A 99 -10.49 -6.22 10.25
C VAL A 99 -10.88 -6.69 8.84
N VAL A 100 -10.08 -6.27 7.86
CA VAL A 100 -10.23 -6.67 6.46
C VAL A 100 -8.94 -7.34 6.02
N VAL A 101 -9.04 -8.61 5.64
CA VAL A 101 -7.89 -9.39 5.16
C VAL A 101 -7.80 -9.24 3.63
N LEU A 102 -6.70 -8.67 3.15
CA LEU A 102 -6.40 -8.60 1.73
C LEU A 102 -5.63 -9.85 1.29
N LYS A 103 -6.16 -10.55 0.30
CA LYS A 103 -5.51 -11.71 -0.30
C LYS A 103 -4.51 -11.27 -1.37
N SER A 104 -3.53 -12.15 -1.69
CA SER A 104 -2.71 -12.02 -2.88
C SER A 104 -3.59 -11.96 -4.14
N LEU A 105 -3.13 -11.22 -5.13
CA LEU A 105 -3.82 -11.16 -6.42
C LEU A 105 -3.65 -12.49 -7.16
N ASP A 106 -4.68 -12.87 -7.92
CA ASP A 106 -4.55 -13.99 -8.85
C ASP A 106 -3.72 -13.59 -10.09
N LYS A 107 -3.27 -14.59 -10.84
CA LYS A 107 -2.47 -14.37 -12.06
C LYS A 107 -3.19 -13.47 -13.07
N ALA A 108 -4.50 -13.62 -13.21
CA ALA A 108 -5.29 -12.82 -14.14
C ALA A 108 -5.31 -11.33 -13.77
N ALA A 109 -5.40 -11.02 -12.47
CA ALA A 109 -5.33 -9.65 -11.98
C ALA A 109 -3.92 -9.06 -12.16
N ILE A 110 -2.86 -9.83 -11.89
CA ILE A 110 -1.47 -9.41 -12.15
C ILE A 110 -1.26 -9.12 -13.63
N LEU A 111 -1.71 -10.00 -14.53
CA LEU A 111 -1.61 -9.79 -15.98
C LEU A 111 -2.29 -8.49 -16.42
N LYS A 112 -3.49 -8.19 -15.89
CA LYS A 112 -4.17 -6.91 -16.17
C LYS A 112 -3.34 -5.70 -15.73
N ILE A 113 -2.70 -5.78 -14.57
CA ILE A 113 -1.84 -4.70 -14.06
C ILE A 113 -0.62 -4.52 -14.96
N LEU A 114 0.04 -5.62 -15.35
CA LEU A 114 1.21 -5.60 -16.24
C LEU A 114 0.86 -5.03 -17.61
N HIS A 115 -0.24 -5.47 -18.22
CA HIS A 115 -0.68 -4.94 -19.53
C HIS A 115 -0.93 -3.43 -19.47
N ARG A 116 -1.60 -2.94 -18.43
CA ARG A 116 -1.81 -1.50 -18.25
C ARG A 116 -0.50 -0.73 -18.05
N ALA A 117 0.46 -1.30 -17.35
CA ALA A 117 1.78 -0.69 -17.18
C ALA A 117 2.55 -0.65 -18.51
N VAL A 118 2.55 -1.74 -19.28
CA VAL A 118 3.18 -1.82 -20.60
C VAL A 118 2.57 -0.80 -21.55
N GLU A 119 1.25 -0.64 -21.58
CA GLU A 119 0.54 0.38 -22.36
C GLU A 119 0.93 1.80 -21.92
N SER A 120 0.95 2.07 -20.62
CA SER A 120 1.36 3.37 -20.09
C SER A 120 2.78 3.77 -20.47
N GLU A 121 3.70 2.78 -20.50
CA GLU A 121 5.10 2.97 -20.90
C GLU A 121 5.31 2.92 -22.42
N LYS A 122 4.25 2.70 -23.20
CA LYS A 122 4.29 2.51 -24.68
C LYS A 122 5.31 1.45 -25.09
N ALA A 123 5.32 0.34 -24.33
CA ALA A 123 6.31 -0.72 -24.46
C ALA A 123 5.77 -2.01 -25.10
N GLU A 124 4.57 -2.00 -25.70
CA GLU A 124 3.90 -3.17 -26.27
C GLU A 124 4.74 -3.88 -27.32
N ALA A 125 5.42 -3.11 -28.18
CA ALA A 125 6.30 -3.65 -29.21
C ALA A 125 7.65 -4.18 -28.67
N ARG A 126 7.95 -3.89 -27.41
CA ARG A 126 9.24 -4.23 -26.79
C ARG A 126 9.22 -5.48 -25.96
N ILE A 127 8.04 -5.94 -25.50
CA ILE A 127 7.91 -7.08 -24.59
C ILE A 127 7.09 -8.20 -25.20
N SER A 128 7.58 -9.42 -25.11
CA SER A 128 6.83 -10.59 -25.58
C SER A 128 5.74 -10.99 -24.57
N LYS A 129 4.71 -11.67 -25.07
CA LYS A 129 3.62 -12.17 -24.25
C LYS A 129 4.12 -13.15 -23.17
N GLU A 130 5.03 -14.03 -23.56
CA GLU A 130 5.65 -15.03 -22.69
C GLU A 130 6.47 -14.36 -21.56
N ALA A 131 7.10 -13.22 -21.85
CA ALA A 131 7.82 -12.44 -20.82
C ALA A 131 6.86 -11.82 -19.80
N ILE A 132 5.72 -11.30 -20.23
CA ILE A 132 4.68 -10.78 -19.32
C ILE A 132 4.11 -11.91 -18.46
N GLU A 133 3.82 -13.06 -19.04
CA GLU A 133 3.31 -14.24 -18.32
C GLU A 133 4.33 -14.73 -17.27
N LEU A 134 5.62 -14.75 -17.61
CA LEU A 134 6.69 -15.14 -16.69
C LEU A 134 6.80 -14.15 -15.51
N ILE A 135 6.75 -12.85 -15.76
CA ILE A 135 6.74 -11.83 -14.68
C ILE A 135 5.54 -12.06 -13.76
N ALA A 136 4.36 -12.35 -14.32
CA ALA A 136 3.17 -12.62 -13.54
C ALA A 136 3.34 -13.85 -12.64
N ASP A 137 3.94 -14.93 -13.16
CA ASP A 137 4.20 -16.15 -12.39
C ASP A 137 5.21 -15.92 -11.26
N LEU A 138 6.31 -15.22 -11.54
CA LEU A 138 7.37 -14.93 -10.56
C LEU A 138 6.90 -14.01 -9.44
N SER A 139 5.91 -13.17 -9.69
CA SER A 139 5.41 -12.20 -8.70
C SER A 139 4.65 -12.81 -7.51
N ASN A 140 4.20 -14.07 -7.62
CA ASN A 140 3.40 -14.77 -6.61
C ASN A 140 2.19 -13.93 -6.11
N GLY A 141 1.55 -13.17 -7.01
CA GLY A 141 0.40 -12.34 -6.69
C GLY A 141 0.73 -11.00 -6.01
N ASP A 142 2.00 -10.61 -5.99
CA ASP A 142 2.42 -9.29 -5.53
C ASP A 142 2.63 -8.31 -6.70
N ALA A 143 1.71 -7.34 -6.82
CA ALA A 143 1.75 -6.34 -7.90
C ALA A 143 2.99 -5.44 -7.84
N ARG A 144 3.52 -5.14 -6.65
CA ARG A 144 4.73 -4.31 -6.51
C ARG A 144 5.95 -5.05 -7.06
N SER A 145 6.07 -6.34 -6.73
CA SER A 145 7.12 -7.20 -7.29
C SER A 145 6.99 -7.28 -8.82
N ALA A 146 5.78 -7.58 -9.32
CA ALA A 146 5.52 -7.68 -10.76
C ALA A 146 5.90 -6.41 -11.53
N LEU A 147 5.49 -5.24 -11.03
CA LEU A 147 5.81 -3.96 -11.65
C LEU A 147 7.31 -3.62 -11.56
N GLY A 148 7.96 -3.93 -10.44
CA GLY A 148 9.41 -3.74 -10.30
C GLY A 148 10.21 -4.63 -11.25
N ASP A 149 9.80 -5.89 -11.43
CA ASP A 149 10.45 -6.80 -12.36
C ASP A 149 10.24 -6.38 -13.83
N LEU A 150 9.07 -5.83 -14.15
CA LEU A 150 8.80 -5.22 -15.46
C LEU A 150 9.69 -3.99 -15.70
N GLU A 151 9.77 -3.07 -14.74
CA GLU A 151 10.57 -1.84 -14.82
C GLU A 151 12.04 -2.16 -15.06
N ILE A 152 12.62 -3.08 -14.25
CA ILE A 152 14.01 -3.51 -14.42
C ILE A 152 14.21 -4.14 -15.80
N SER A 153 13.31 -5.02 -16.24
CA SER A 153 13.40 -5.66 -17.55
C SER A 153 13.37 -4.62 -18.68
N LEU A 154 12.50 -3.63 -18.61
CA LEU A 154 12.41 -2.55 -19.60
C LEU A 154 13.68 -1.68 -19.63
N SER A 155 14.40 -1.54 -18.51
CA SER A 155 15.64 -0.77 -18.44
C SER A 155 16.85 -1.51 -19.05
N LEU A 156 16.84 -2.84 -19.05
CA LEU A 156 17.96 -3.67 -19.50
C LEU A 156 18.02 -3.86 -21.01
N GLY A 157 16.91 -3.73 -21.75
CA GLY A 157 16.93 -4.02 -23.17
C GLY A 157 15.82 -3.38 -23.98
N LYS A 158 16.04 -3.35 -25.30
CA LYS A 158 15.03 -2.88 -26.28
C LYS A 158 13.97 -3.94 -26.59
N LYS A 159 14.29 -5.22 -26.41
CA LYS A 159 13.40 -6.37 -26.64
C LYS A 159 13.45 -7.26 -25.42
N ILE A 160 12.30 -7.39 -24.76
CA ILE A 160 12.16 -8.12 -23.50
C ILE A 160 11.62 -9.52 -23.80
N THR A 161 12.49 -10.51 -23.58
CA THR A 161 12.19 -11.95 -23.71
C THR A 161 12.16 -12.58 -22.30
N PRO A 162 11.67 -13.82 -22.16
CA PRO A 162 11.72 -14.56 -20.89
C PRO A 162 13.13 -14.65 -20.29
N GLU A 163 14.14 -14.87 -21.14
CA GLU A 163 15.54 -14.98 -20.71
C GLU A 163 16.03 -13.67 -20.06
N LEU A 164 15.69 -12.52 -20.67
CA LEU A 164 16.04 -11.22 -20.12
C LEU A 164 15.32 -10.94 -18.79
N VAL A 165 14.07 -11.38 -18.64
CA VAL A 165 13.32 -11.30 -17.38
C VAL A 165 14.03 -12.10 -16.29
N LEU A 166 14.46 -13.34 -16.57
CA LEU A 166 15.22 -14.15 -15.61
C LEU A 166 16.54 -13.49 -15.20
N GLU A 167 17.25 -12.90 -16.16
CA GLU A 167 18.48 -12.12 -15.87
C GLU A 167 18.17 -10.89 -14.97
N ALA A 168 17.10 -10.17 -15.27
CA ALA A 168 16.67 -9.01 -14.50
C ALA A 168 16.33 -9.36 -13.04
N VAL A 169 15.55 -10.42 -12.84
CA VAL A 169 15.17 -10.91 -11.51
C VAL A 169 16.38 -11.48 -10.78
N GLY A 170 17.27 -12.20 -11.47
CA GLY A 170 18.50 -12.73 -10.88
C GLY A 170 19.43 -11.63 -10.36
N LYS A 171 19.58 -10.53 -11.06
CA LYS A 171 20.36 -9.36 -10.61
C LYS A 171 19.77 -8.68 -9.36
N LYS A 172 18.44 -8.71 -9.21
CA LYS A 172 17.76 -8.16 -8.02
C LYS A 172 18.05 -8.94 -6.73
N ILE A 173 18.35 -10.22 -6.83
CA ILE A 173 18.64 -11.10 -5.69
C ILE A 173 20.07 -10.91 -5.17
N ILE A 174 20.97 -10.39 -6.01
CA ILE A 174 22.42 -10.29 -5.72
C ILE A 174 22.80 -8.89 -5.16
N ASN A 175 21.93 -7.90 -5.27
CA ASN A 175 22.09 -6.54 -4.70
C ASN A 175 21.21 -6.33 -3.46
#